data_711728f5438229c51e2f93d3ace48e63
#
_entry.id   711728f5438229c51e2f93d3ace48e63
#
_cell.length_a   1.000
_cell.length_b   1.000
_cell.length_c   1.000
_cell.angle_alpha   90.00
_cell.angle_beta   90.00
_cell.angle_gamma   90.00
#
_symmetry.space_group_name_H-M   'P 1'
#
loop_
_entity.id
_entity.type
_entity.pdbx_description
1 polymer ?
#
loop_
_entity_poly.entity_id
_entity_poly.type
_entity_poly.pdbx_seq_one_letter_code
_entity_poly.pdbx_strand_id
1 'polypeptide(L)'
;MPADLPSCVAVLRRVHEASGYPSLWPDDPSRWIIPRDMVAAWVAEYDGSIAGHVALVRGMRLECLLRATGRTPDQLGGIARLYVDPAFRRLGLARALLDAAADGAVARSLQPVLDVVSDARPAIALYEQVGWHLVGTQAATWVDADGSTPTLCGYVGPHLLPRKEPGQSPELLLVPNGLRSRPCSGQTAQAGQRTVTTYTAEGPGTGTLAPFAVPGRRPERQGA
;
A
#
# COMPACT_ATOMS: atom_id res chain seq x y z
N MET A 1 -7.50 -5.17 -12.78
CA MET A 1 -6.06 -5.00 -13.12
C MET A 1 -5.74 -5.12 -14.61
N PRO A 2 -6.10 -6.17 -15.38
CA PRO A 2 -5.67 -6.22 -16.80
C PRO A 2 -6.05 -4.98 -17.61
N ALA A 3 -7.26 -4.45 -17.42
CA ALA A 3 -7.72 -3.25 -18.11
C ALA A 3 -7.00 -1.96 -17.67
N ASP A 4 -6.59 -1.88 -16.41
CA ASP A 4 -5.97 -0.67 -15.84
C ASP A 4 -4.44 -0.67 -15.94
N LEU A 5 -3.85 -1.82 -16.30
CA LEU A 5 -2.41 -2.00 -16.30
C LEU A 5 -1.67 -0.99 -17.21
N PRO A 6 -2.16 -0.68 -18.43
CA PRO A 6 -1.54 0.36 -19.26
C PRO A 6 -1.54 1.73 -18.57
N SER A 7 -2.63 2.09 -17.88
CA SER A 7 -2.74 3.34 -17.12
C SER A 7 -1.80 3.34 -15.92
N CYS A 8 -1.68 2.23 -15.20
CA CYS A 8 -0.72 2.07 -14.10
C CYS A 8 0.73 2.24 -14.58
N VAL A 9 1.09 1.68 -15.75
CA VAL A 9 2.41 1.85 -16.37
C VAL A 9 2.66 3.32 -16.74
N ALA A 10 1.66 3.99 -17.30
CA ALA A 10 1.77 5.42 -17.65
C ALA A 10 1.97 6.29 -16.39
N VAL A 11 1.27 5.99 -15.29
CA VAL A 11 1.49 6.66 -14.00
C VAL A 11 2.90 6.38 -13.47
N LEU A 12 3.34 5.11 -13.49
CA LEU A 12 4.68 4.74 -13.03
C LEU A 12 5.77 5.49 -13.80
N ARG A 13 5.62 5.67 -15.12
CA ARG A 13 6.54 6.44 -15.95
C ARG A 13 6.65 7.90 -15.46
N ARG A 14 5.52 8.57 -15.24
CA ARG A 14 5.52 9.94 -14.71
C ARG A 14 6.15 10.03 -13.33
N VAL A 15 5.97 9.02 -12.50
CA VAL A 15 6.61 8.93 -11.18
C VAL A 15 8.13 8.77 -11.33
N HIS A 16 8.56 7.91 -12.24
CA HIS A 16 9.99 7.72 -12.52
C HIS A 16 10.66 9.00 -13.01
N GLU A 17 10.07 9.68 -13.98
CA GLU A 17 10.54 10.94 -14.53
C GLU A 17 10.62 12.05 -13.47
N ALA A 18 9.67 12.06 -12.52
CA ALA A 18 9.58 13.12 -11.51
C ALA A 18 10.42 12.86 -10.25
N SER A 19 10.74 11.60 -9.91
CA SER A 19 11.36 11.25 -8.62
C SER A 19 12.38 10.11 -8.68
N GLY A 20 12.66 9.55 -9.88
CA GLY A 20 13.58 8.43 -10.03
C GLY A 20 13.07 7.10 -9.44
N TYR A 21 11.78 6.96 -9.17
CA TYR A 21 11.22 5.70 -8.66
C TYR A 21 10.48 4.92 -9.77
N PRO A 22 10.82 3.65 -9.98
CA PRO A 22 11.92 2.88 -9.40
C PRO A 22 13.31 3.41 -9.86
N SER A 23 14.38 3.15 -9.10
CA SER A 23 15.73 3.64 -9.41
C SER A 23 16.22 3.19 -10.78
N LEU A 24 15.86 1.99 -11.17
CA LEU A 24 16.05 1.46 -12.52
C LEU A 24 14.69 1.27 -13.19
N TRP A 25 14.53 1.84 -14.39
CA TRP A 25 13.32 1.58 -15.18
C TRP A 25 13.30 0.11 -15.60
N PRO A 26 12.21 -0.65 -15.29
CA PRO A 26 12.16 -2.07 -15.61
C PRO A 26 11.99 -2.32 -17.12
N ASP A 27 12.61 -3.38 -17.64
CA ASP A 27 12.45 -3.82 -19.02
C ASP A 27 10.98 -4.16 -19.35
N ASP A 28 10.27 -4.78 -18.40
CA ASP A 28 8.84 -5.05 -18.46
C ASP A 28 8.12 -4.36 -17.28
N PRO A 29 7.66 -3.10 -17.46
CA PRO A 29 6.97 -2.36 -16.42
C PRO A 29 5.67 -3.03 -15.95
N SER A 30 4.96 -3.72 -16.85
CA SER A 30 3.74 -4.44 -16.52
C SER A 30 4.00 -5.56 -15.53
N ARG A 31 5.05 -6.34 -15.78
CA ARG A 31 5.47 -7.43 -14.89
C ARG A 31 6.07 -6.90 -13.58
N TRP A 32 6.70 -5.74 -13.63
CA TRP A 32 7.20 -5.11 -12.40
C TRP A 32 6.07 -4.67 -11.49
N ILE A 33 4.97 -4.12 -12.03
CA ILE A 33 3.77 -3.71 -11.28
C ILE A 33 3.07 -4.93 -10.67
N ILE A 34 3.09 -6.08 -11.36
CA ILE A 34 2.47 -7.34 -10.93
C ILE A 34 3.56 -8.36 -10.58
N PRO A 35 4.20 -8.30 -9.39
CA PRO A 35 5.19 -9.28 -8.98
C PRO A 35 4.57 -10.68 -8.84
N ARG A 36 5.39 -11.74 -8.99
CA ARG A 36 4.92 -13.14 -9.01
C ARG A 36 4.26 -13.60 -7.72
N ASP A 37 4.70 -13.05 -6.59
CA ASP A 37 4.23 -13.32 -5.23
C ASP A 37 3.13 -12.36 -4.77
N MET A 38 2.58 -11.58 -5.70
CA MET A 38 1.46 -10.69 -5.43
C MET A 38 0.20 -11.49 -5.07
N VAL A 39 -0.41 -11.14 -3.95
CA VAL A 39 -1.69 -11.71 -3.49
C VAL A 39 -2.87 -10.77 -3.67
N ALA A 40 -2.62 -9.47 -3.73
CA ALA A 40 -3.61 -8.43 -4.03
C ALA A 40 -2.93 -7.15 -4.52
N ALA A 41 -3.69 -6.29 -5.18
CA ALA A 41 -3.26 -4.94 -5.52
C ALA A 41 -4.45 -3.97 -5.43
N TRP A 42 -4.15 -2.70 -5.28
CA TRP A 42 -5.14 -1.61 -5.27
C TRP A 42 -4.68 -0.51 -6.21
N VAL A 43 -5.63 0.08 -6.89
CA VAL A 43 -5.43 1.32 -7.65
C VAL A 43 -6.25 2.44 -7.03
N ALA A 44 -5.67 3.62 -6.98
CA ALA A 44 -6.40 4.84 -6.64
C ALA A 44 -6.83 5.52 -7.93
N GLU A 45 -8.09 5.91 -7.98
CA GLU A 45 -8.67 6.72 -9.05
C GLU A 45 -8.99 8.12 -8.53
N TYR A 46 -8.80 9.10 -9.37
CA TYR A 46 -9.20 10.48 -9.12
C TYR A 46 -9.80 11.05 -10.40
N ASP A 47 -11.04 11.51 -10.33
CA ASP A 47 -11.83 12.02 -11.48
C ASP A 47 -11.79 11.08 -12.70
N GLY A 48 -12.00 9.77 -12.46
CA GLY A 48 -12.05 8.76 -13.52
C GLY A 48 -10.69 8.39 -14.13
N SER A 49 -9.59 8.90 -13.58
CA SER A 49 -8.22 8.58 -14.03
C SER A 49 -7.46 7.79 -12.95
N ILE A 50 -6.68 6.79 -13.37
CA ILE A 50 -5.78 6.09 -12.46
C ILE A 50 -4.71 7.08 -11.96
N ALA A 51 -4.63 7.23 -10.65
CA ALA A 51 -3.76 8.17 -9.96
C ALA A 51 -2.69 7.52 -9.09
N GLY A 52 -2.77 6.22 -8.83
CA GLY A 52 -1.78 5.53 -8.00
C GLY A 52 -2.02 4.03 -7.91
N HIS A 53 -1.05 3.32 -7.35
CA HIS A 53 -1.06 1.87 -7.22
C HIS A 53 -0.32 1.42 -5.96
N VAL A 54 -0.69 0.27 -5.43
CA VAL A 54 0.05 -0.50 -4.42
C VAL A 54 -0.18 -1.98 -4.61
N ALA A 55 0.83 -2.80 -4.34
CA ALA A 55 0.75 -4.25 -4.32
C ALA A 55 0.94 -4.79 -2.90
N LEU A 56 0.26 -5.88 -2.59
CA LEU A 56 0.50 -6.74 -1.44
C LEU A 56 1.15 -8.04 -1.94
N VAL A 57 2.32 -8.35 -1.43
CA VAL A 57 3.06 -9.56 -1.76
C VAL A 57 3.19 -10.47 -0.55
N ARG A 58 3.39 -11.76 -0.76
CA ARG A 58 3.68 -12.73 0.30
C ARG A 58 5.14 -13.17 0.22
N GLY A 59 5.70 -13.62 1.32
CA GLY A 59 7.05 -14.21 1.30
C GLY A 59 8.20 -13.21 1.48
N MET A 60 7.94 -12.07 2.12
CA MET A 60 8.97 -11.07 2.44
C MET A 60 10.10 -11.68 3.27
N ARG A 61 11.37 -11.53 2.83
CA ARG A 61 12.55 -12.18 3.42
C ARG A 61 13.56 -11.21 3.99
N LEU A 62 13.14 -10.04 4.41
CA LEU A 62 14.02 -9.06 5.05
C LEU A 62 14.31 -9.51 6.50
N GLU A 63 15.59 -9.75 6.83
CA GLU A 63 16.01 -10.36 8.10
C GLU A 63 15.57 -9.52 9.31
N CYS A 64 15.65 -8.20 9.24
CA CYS A 64 15.21 -7.33 10.33
C CYS A 64 13.70 -7.46 10.61
N LEU A 65 12.87 -7.69 9.56
CA LEU A 65 11.44 -7.91 9.70
C LEU A 65 11.13 -9.28 10.32
N LEU A 66 11.83 -10.33 9.88
CA LEU A 66 11.67 -11.69 10.43
C LEU A 66 12.01 -11.72 11.91
N ARG A 67 13.13 -11.10 12.30
CA ARG A 67 13.54 -11.00 13.72
C ARG A 67 12.57 -10.19 14.56
N ALA A 68 12.16 -9.02 14.08
CA ALA A 68 11.28 -8.13 14.85
C ALA A 68 9.89 -8.72 15.06
N THR A 69 9.35 -9.41 14.05
CA THR A 69 8.00 -10.00 14.12
C THR A 69 7.99 -11.41 14.70
N GLY A 70 9.13 -12.14 14.67
CA GLY A 70 9.21 -13.57 14.99
C GLY A 70 8.35 -14.44 14.08
N ARG A 71 8.09 -13.99 12.85
CA ARG A 71 7.24 -14.66 11.86
C ARG A 71 8.06 -15.26 10.74
N THR A 72 7.50 -16.27 10.09
CA THR A 72 8.06 -16.81 8.84
C THR A 72 7.74 -15.90 7.66
N PRO A 73 8.49 -15.95 6.55
CA PRO A 73 8.21 -15.16 5.35
C PRO A 73 6.75 -15.27 4.88
N ASP A 74 6.15 -16.45 4.92
CA ASP A 74 4.78 -16.70 4.46
C ASP A 74 3.70 -16.08 5.36
N GLN A 75 4.06 -15.65 6.56
CA GLN A 75 3.19 -14.94 7.50
C GLN A 75 3.32 -13.42 7.38
N LEU A 76 4.21 -12.92 6.51
CA LEU A 76 4.39 -11.50 6.24
C LEU A 76 3.67 -11.09 4.97
N GLY A 77 2.93 -9.99 5.06
CA GLY A 77 2.32 -9.29 3.94
C GLY A 77 3.14 -8.06 3.60
N GLY A 78 4.00 -8.17 2.59
CA GLY A 78 4.85 -7.09 2.15
C GLY A 78 4.08 -6.08 1.31
N ILE A 79 4.04 -4.82 1.73
CA ILE A 79 3.47 -3.74 0.92
C ILE A 79 4.56 -3.21 0.00
N ALA A 80 4.32 -3.31 -1.29
CA ALA A 80 5.30 -3.01 -2.32
C ALA A 80 4.67 -2.18 -3.46
N ARG A 81 5.49 -1.57 -4.29
CA ARG A 81 5.06 -0.84 -5.49
C ARG A 81 4.03 0.25 -5.19
N LEU A 82 4.16 0.93 -4.03
CA LEU A 82 3.33 2.10 -3.69
C LEU A 82 3.85 3.31 -4.46
N TYR A 83 3.01 3.84 -5.33
CA TYR A 83 3.29 5.09 -6.04
C TYR A 83 2.01 5.88 -6.34
N VAL A 84 2.15 7.19 -6.43
CA VAL A 84 1.07 8.13 -6.77
C VAL A 84 1.60 9.11 -7.82
N ASP A 85 0.79 9.33 -8.85
CA ASP A 85 1.06 10.30 -9.90
C ASP A 85 1.44 11.66 -9.30
N PRO A 86 2.54 12.28 -9.74
CA PRO A 86 2.95 13.60 -9.28
C PRO A 86 1.85 14.65 -9.34
N ALA A 87 0.97 14.60 -10.36
CA ALA A 87 -0.14 15.53 -10.51
C ALA A 87 -1.22 15.39 -9.41
N PHE A 88 -1.31 14.23 -8.76
CA PHE A 88 -2.31 13.94 -7.71
C PHE A 88 -1.70 13.77 -6.32
N ARG A 89 -0.46 14.25 -6.11
CA ARG A 89 0.18 14.28 -4.79
C ARG A 89 -0.55 15.22 -3.83
N ARG A 90 -0.35 15.02 -2.52
CA ARG A 90 -0.94 15.81 -1.43
C ARG A 90 -2.47 15.69 -1.30
N LEU A 91 -3.09 14.79 -2.04
CA LEU A 91 -4.51 14.48 -1.96
C LEU A 91 -4.83 13.32 -0.99
N GLY A 92 -3.85 12.78 -0.27
CA GLY A 92 -4.03 11.67 0.66
C GLY A 92 -4.08 10.28 0.00
N LEU A 93 -3.89 10.18 -1.33
CA LEU A 93 -4.02 8.91 -2.06
C LEU A 93 -2.99 7.86 -1.63
N ALA A 94 -1.73 8.26 -1.37
CA ALA A 94 -0.70 7.32 -0.90
C ALA A 94 -1.06 6.71 0.45
N ARG A 95 -1.63 7.50 1.38
CA ARG A 95 -2.13 7.02 2.65
C ARG A 95 -3.29 6.05 2.46
N ALA A 96 -4.28 6.41 1.65
CA ALA A 96 -5.44 5.55 1.39
C ALA A 96 -5.04 4.19 0.78
N LEU A 97 -4.08 4.19 -0.15
CA LEU A 97 -3.52 2.97 -0.73
C LEU A 97 -2.77 2.13 0.31
N LEU A 98 -1.96 2.76 1.16
CA LEU A 98 -1.22 2.10 2.22
C LEU A 98 -2.16 1.46 3.25
N ASP A 99 -3.17 2.19 3.70
CA ASP A 99 -4.18 1.71 4.64
C ASP A 99 -4.95 0.51 4.02
N ALA A 100 -5.41 0.63 2.77
CA ALA A 100 -6.11 -0.46 2.08
C ALA A 100 -5.25 -1.74 1.93
N ALA A 101 -3.96 -1.57 1.64
CA ALA A 101 -3.05 -2.71 1.53
C ALA A 101 -2.75 -3.35 2.89
N ALA A 102 -2.62 -2.55 3.96
CA ALA A 102 -2.44 -3.03 5.33
C ALA A 102 -3.67 -3.82 5.81
N ASP A 103 -4.87 -3.27 5.61
CA ASP A 103 -6.14 -3.96 5.92
C ASP A 103 -6.28 -5.25 5.11
N GLY A 104 -5.89 -5.22 3.84
CA GLY A 104 -5.86 -6.38 2.97
C GLY A 104 -4.90 -7.48 3.42
N ALA A 105 -3.77 -7.12 4.04
CA ALA A 105 -2.85 -8.06 4.67
C ALA A 105 -3.47 -8.70 5.92
N VAL A 106 -4.04 -7.87 6.81
CA VAL A 106 -4.71 -8.30 8.05
C VAL A 106 -5.86 -9.27 7.73
N ALA A 107 -6.70 -8.94 6.75
CA ALA A 107 -7.81 -9.79 6.30
C ALA A 107 -7.36 -11.18 5.80
N ARG A 108 -6.08 -11.31 5.42
CA ARG A 108 -5.44 -12.55 4.99
C ARG A 108 -4.58 -13.20 6.08
N SER A 109 -4.70 -12.73 7.33
CA SER A 109 -3.87 -13.16 8.46
C SER A 109 -2.36 -12.99 8.22
N LEU A 110 -1.98 -11.99 7.42
CA LEU A 110 -0.60 -11.61 7.18
C LEU A 110 -0.25 -10.37 8.02
N GLN A 111 0.94 -10.40 8.64
CA GLN A 111 1.47 -9.22 9.31
C GLN A 111 1.89 -8.18 8.27
N PRO A 112 1.30 -6.97 8.26
CA PRO A 112 1.72 -5.92 7.34
C PRO A 112 3.15 -5.48 7.62
N VAL A 113 3.99 -5.52 6.60
CA VAL A 113 5.38 -5.06 6.63
C VAL A 113 5.72 -4.34 5.32
N LEU A 114 6.76 -3.55 5.31
CA LEU A 114 7.33 -2.99 4.09
C LEU A 114 8.84 -2.77 4.26
N ASP A 115 9.50 -2.61 3.12
CA ASP A 115 10.85 -2.09 3.05
C ASP A 115 10.89 -0.85 2.15
N VAL A 116 11.85 0.02 2.44
CA VAL A 116 12.06 1.26 1.69
C VAL A 116 13.54 1.63 1.74
N VAL A 117 14.07 2.17 0.65
CA VAL A 117 15.44 2.69 0.64
C VAL A 117 15.56 3.89 1.58
N SER A 118 16.68 3.98 2.30
CA SER A 118 16.88 4.92 3.41
C SER A 118 16.88 6.39 3.00
N ASP A 119 17.04 6.70 1.73
CA ASP A 119 17.02 8.04 1.15
C ASP A 119 15.62 8.48 0.65
N ALA A 120 14.63 7.58 0.61
CA ALA A 120 13.26 7.87 0.21
C ALA A 120 12.49 8.67 1.30
N ARG A 121 13.02 9.83 1.69
CA ARG A 121 12.51 10.67 2.79
C ARG A 121 11.00 10.93 2.76
N PRO A 122 10.37 11.25 1.60
CA PRO A 122 8.92 11.48 1.56
C PRO A 122 8.10 10.23 1.90
N ALA A 123 8.55 9.04 1.49
CA ALA A 123 7.88 7.78 1.79
C ALA A 123 8.05 7.41 3.27
N ILE A 124 9.26 7.53 3.80
CA ILE A 124 9.57 7.31 5.22
C ILE A 124 8.70 8.21 6.10
N ALA A 125 8.63 9.51 5.81
CA ALA A 125 7.79 10.44 6.56
C ALA A 125 6.30 10.06 6.54
N LEU A 126 5.79 9.54 5.40
CA LEU A 126 4.43 9.02 5.32
C LEU A 126 4.24 7.83 6.26
N TYR A 127 5.13 6.83 6.20
CA TYR A 127 5.01 5.61 7.02
C TYR A 127 5.02 5.94 8.51
N GLU A 128 5.98 6.73 8.98
CA GLU A 128 6.10 7.13 10.38
C GLU A 128 4.88 7.95 10.84
N GLN A 129 4.38 8.87 10.01
CA GLN A 129 3.20 9.68 10.32
C GLN A 129 1.94 8.85 10.51
N VAL A 130 1.83 7.69 9.86
CA VAL A 130 0.65 6.82 9.98
C VAL A 130 0.89 5.62 10.89
N GLY A 131 1.93 5.68 11.72
CA GLY A 131 2.17 4.72 12.80
C GLY A 131 2.90 3.44 12.40
N TRP A 132 3.61 3.45 11.29
CA TRP A 132 4.54 2.37 10.96
C TRP A 132 5.84 2.54 11.74
N HIS A 133 6.39 1.43 12.22
CA HIS A 133 7.57 1.41 13.08
C HIS A 133 8.79 0.85 12.36
N LEU A 134 9.88 1.63 12.32
CA LEU A 134 11.18 1.16 11.86
C LEU A 134 11.69 0.08 12.84
N VAL A 135 12.04 -1.09 12.31
CA VAL A 135 12.51 -2.22 13.13
C VAL A 135 13.96 -2.62 12.83
N GLY A 136 14.55 -2.04 11.81
CA GLY A 136 15.95 -2.25 11.47
C GLY A 136 16.27 -1.89 10.04
N THR A 137 17.55 -1.97 9.72
CA THR A 137 18.09 -1.70 8.39
C THR A 137 18.96 -2.86 7.93
N GLN A 138 19.08 -3.03 6.62
CA GLN A 138 20.05 -3.93 6.00
C GLN A 138 20.42 -3.46 4.59
N ALA A 139 21.56 -3.96 4.08
CA ALA A 139 21.94 -3.71 2.70
C ALA A 139 20.95 -4.39 1.74
N ALA A 140 20.65 -3.74 0.63
CA ALA A 140 19.88 -4.34 -0.46
C ALA A 140 20.67 -5.50 -1.11
N THR A 141 19.96 -6.36 -1.82
CA THR A 141 20.57 -7.46 -2.59
C THR A 141 20.87 -7.07 -4.04
N TRP A 142 20.70 -5.81 -4.39
CA TRP A 142 20.97 -5.24 -5.71
C TRP A 142 21.89 -4.02 -5.58
N VAL A 143 22.46 -3.62 -6.69
CA VAL A 143 23.20 -2.36 -6.82
C VAL A 143 22.41 -1.39 -7.69
N ASP A 144 22.47 -0.12 -7.36
CA ASP A 144 21.88 0.95 -8.16
C ASP A 144 22.75 1.31 -9.37
N ALA A 145 22.24 2.17 -10.23
CA ALA A 145 22.90 2.56 -11.48
C ALA A 145 24.30 3.20 -11.27
N ASP A 146 24.56 3.78 -10.11
CA ASP A 146 25.84 4.37 -9.71
C ASP A 146 26.84 3.35 -9.11
N GLY A 147 26.42 2.07 -9.02
CA GLY A 147 27.22 0.98 -8.44
C GLY A 147 27.15 0.90 -6.92
N SER A 148 26.38 1.76 -6.24
CA SER A 148 26.20 1.70 -4.80
C SER A 148 25.19 0.61 -4.40
N THR A 149 25.33 0.07 -3.19
CA THR A 149 24.34 -0.84 -2.61
C THR A 149 23.44 -0.06 -1.67
N PRO A 150 22.13 0.08 -1.96
CA PRO A 150 21.22 0.82 -1.11
C PRO A 150 21.07 0.19 0.28
N THR A 151 20.76 1.02 1.26
CA THR A 151 20.32 0.57 2.58
C THR A 151 18.79 0.53 2.61
N LEU A 152 18.23 -0.61 3.00
CA LEU A 152 16.80 -0.80 3.20
C LEU A 152 16.44 -0.59 4.67
N CYS A 153 15.39 0.17 4.89
CA CYS A 153 14.73 0.33 6.18
C CYS A 153 13.50 -0.59 6.21
N GLY A 154 13.44 -1.51 7.16
CA GLY A 154 12.30 -2.41 7.37
C GLY A 154 11.30 -1.80 8.36
N TYR A 155 10.04 -1.75 7.97
CA TYR A 155 8.94 -1.22 8.78
C TYR A 155 7.88 -2.28 9.04
N VAL A 156 7.34 -2.29 10.27
CA VAL A 156 6.19 -3.10 10.67
C VAL A 156 4.97 -2.18 10.81
N GLY A 157 3.85 -2.60 10.24
CA GLY A 157 2.60 -1.85 10.28
C GLY A 157 1.96 -1.81 11.67
N PRO A 158 1.05 -0.84 11.92
CA PRO A 158 0.43 -0.62 13.24
C PRO A 158 -0.46 -1.78 13.70
N HIS A 159 -0.88 -2.65 12.80
CA HIS A 159 -1.72 -3.81 13.10
C HIS A 159 -0.85 -5.03 13.41
N LEU A 160 -0.42 -5.17 14.67
CA LEU A 160 0.26 -6.39 15.13
C LEU A 160 -0.78 -7.51 15.30
N LEU A 161 -0.71 -8.52 14.42
CA LEU A 161 -1.49 -9.73 14.60
C LEU A 161 -0.94 -10.54 15.78
N PRO A 162 -1.79 -11.16 16.62
CA PRO A 162 -1.32 -12.04 17.69
C PRO A 162 -0.41 -13.14 17.10
N ARG A 163 0.66 -13.49 17.81
CA ARG A 163 1.54 -14.61 17.43
C ARG A 163 0.72 -15.90 17.44
N LYS A 164 0.77 -16.66 16.37
CA LYS A 164 0.18 -17.99 16.34
C LYS A 164 1.09 -18.94 17.12
N GLU A 165 0.69 -19.33 18.33
CA GLU A 165 1.39 -20.34 19.09
C GLU A 165 1.35 -21.68 18.31
N PRO A 166 2.47 -22.42 18.25
CA PRO A 166 2.49 -23.71 17.59
C PRO A 166 1.57 -24.69 18.35
N GLY A 167 0.44 -25.06 17.73
CA GLY A 167 -0.51 -26.04 18.29
C GLY A 167 -1.95 -25.56 18.47
N GLN A 168 -2.27 -24.29 18.24
CA GLN A 168 -3.67 -23.84 18.28
C GLN A 168 -4.35 -23.96 16.91
N SER A 169 -5.38 -24.78 16.84
CA SER A 169 -6.35 -24.81 15.75
C SER A 169 -7.07 -23.46 15.66
N PRO A 170 -7.49 -23.01 14.47
CA PRO A 170 -8.16 -21.72 14.30
C PRO A 170 -9.51 -21.75 15.00
N GLU A 171 -9.60 -21.14 16.17
CA GLU A 171 -10.86 -20.78 16.77
C GLU A 171 -11.41 -19.58 16.01
N LEU A 172 -12.59 -19.74 15.39
CA LEU A 172 -13.30 -18.66 14.71
C LEU A 172 -13.67 -17.59 15.74
N LEU A 173 -12.89 -16.54 15.84
CA LEU A 173 -13.30 -15.31 16.52
C LEU A 173 -14.39 -14.65 15.67
N LEU A 174 -15.64 -14.87 16.04
CA LEU A 174 -16.80 -14.10 15.60
C LEU A 174 -16.60 -12.64 16.03
N VAL A 175 -16.27 -11.78 15.09
CA VAL A 175 -16.29 -10.32 15.30
C VAL A 175 -17.75 -9.90 15.38
N PRO A 176 -18.20 -9.23 16.48
CA PRO A 176 -19.58 -8.77 16.57
C PRO A 176 -19.84 -7.66 15.54
N ASN A 177 -20.76 -7.94 14.62
CA ASN A 177 -21.38 -6.92 13.77
C ASN A 177 -22.09 -5.88 14.64
N GLY A 178 -21.63 -4.62 14.58
CA GLY A 178 -22.34 -3.54 15.26
C GLY A 178 -21.77 -2.15 15.05
N LEU A 179 -21.87 -1.62 13.83
CA LEU A 179 -21.94 -0.16 13.64
C LEU A 179 -22.91 0.15 12.49
N ARG A 180 -24.13 0.47 12.85
CA ARG A 180 -25.12 1.05 11.94
C ARG A 180 -24.71 2.48 11.63
N SER A 181 -24.31 2.76 10.38
CA SER A 181 -24.17 4.11 9.86
C SER A 181 -25.54 4.68 9.52
N ARG A 182 -25.89 5.82 10.13
CA ARG A 182 -27.03 6.66 9.76
C ARG A 182 -26.67 7.43 8.48
N PRO A 183 -27.59 7.56 7.52
CA PRO A 183 -27.38 8.44 6.38
C PRO A 183 -27.58 9.89 6.78
N CYS A 184 -26.58 10.74 6.61
CA CYS A 184 -26.74 12.19 6.57
C CYS A 184 -26.96 12.63 5.14
N SER A 185 -28.18 13.03 4.84
CA SER A 185 -28.52 13.79 3.64
C SER A 185 -27.99 15.22 3.74
N GLY A 186 -27.36 15.75 2.68
CA GLY A 186 -27.21 17.18 2.55
C GLY A 186 -25.95 17.68 1.87
N GLN A 187 -26.14 18.13 0.64
CA GLN A 187 -25.41 19.17 -0.10
C GLN A 187 -24.09 18.79 -0.80
N THR A 188 -24.21 18.74 -2.12
CA THR A 188 -23.20 18.68 -3.18
C THR A 188 -22.24 19.87 -3.12
N ALA A 189 -20.99 19.60 -2.76
CA ALA A 189 -19.85 20.35 -3.26
C ALA A 189 -19.06 19.38 -4.13
N GLN A 190 -18.80 19.72 -5.39
CA GLN A 190 -17.98 18.94 -6.31
C GLN A 190 -16.53 18.93 -5.81
N ALA A 191 -16.23 18.02 -4.90
CA ALA A 191 -14.88 17.59 -4.61
C ALA A 191 -14.64 16.35 -5.46
N GLY A 192 -13.53 16.31 -6.22
CA GLY A 192 -13.17 15.20 -7.11
C GLY A 192 -13.38 13.84 -6.45
N GLN A 193 -14.06 12.93 -7.16
CA GLN A 193 -14.36 11.59 -6.65
C GLN A 193 -13.07 10.79 -6.54
N ARG A 194 -12.81 10.25 -5.34
CA ARG A 194 -11.68 9.38 -5.03
C ARG A 194 -12.19 7.98 -4.78
N THR A 195 -11.63 7.01 -5.48
CA THR A 195 -11.98 5.60 -5.30
C THR A 195 -10.71 4.76 -5.18
N VAL A 196 -10.73 3.74 -4.33
CA VAL A 196 -9.68 2.72 -4.26
C VAL A 196 -10.30 1.40 -4.65
N THR A 197 -9.81 0.80 -5.74
CA THR A 197 -10.31 -0.45 -6.29
C THR A 197 -9.33 -1.59 -5.99
N THR A 198 -9.86 -2.73 -5.51
CA THR A 198 -9.06 -3.91 -5.13
C THR A 198 -9.02 -4.94 -6.26
N TYR A 199 -7.84 -5.55 -6.46
CA TYR A 199 -7.64 -6.68 -7.36
C TYR A 199 -6.95 -7.83 -6.61
N THR A 200 -7.42 -9.07 -6.82
CA THR A 200 -6.83 -10.27 -6.22
C THR A 200 -6.22 -11.19 -7.30
N ALA A 201 -5.21 -11.98 -6.94
CA ALA A 201 -4.55 -12.91 -7.86
C ALA A 201 -5.46 -14.07 -8.30
N GLU A 202 -6.55 -14.34 -7.59
CA GLU A 202 -7.48 -15.46 -7.85
C GLU A 202 -8.54 -15.15 -8.91
N GLY A 203 -8.33 -14.16 -9.79
CA GLY A 203 -9.28 -13.74 -10.82
C GLY A 203 -10.29 -12.69 -10.31
N PRO A 204 -11.26 -12.25 -11.14
CA PRO A 204 -12.23 -11.24 -10.74
C PRO A 204 -13.23 -11.86 -9.76
N GLY A 205 -12.82 -11.99 -8.51
CA GLY A 205 -13.74 -12.19 -7.41
C GLY A 205 -14.56 -10.92 -7.28
N THR A 206 -15.86 -10.99 -7.54
CA THR A 206 -16.84 -9.94 -7.32
C THR A 206 -17.00 -9.66 -5.81
N GLY A 207 -15.96 -9.16 -5.20
CA GLY A 207 -15.93 -8.58 -3.87
C GLY A 207 -15.73 -7.09 -4.02
N THR A 208 -16.78 -6.38 -4.42
CA THR A 208 -16.83 -4.92 -4.33
C THR A 208 -16.82 -4.57 -2.84
N LEU A 209 -15.65 -4.25 -2.31
CA LEU A 209 -15.60 -3.46 -1.09
C LEU A 209 -16.17 -2.09 -1.47
N ALA A 210 -17.18 -1.65 -0.73
CA ALA A 210 -17.83 -0.37 -0.95
C ALA A 210 -16.79 0.75 -1.08
N PRO A 211 -16.99 1.74 -1.96
CA PRO A 211 -16.06 2.83 -2.15
C PRO A 211 -15.84 3.55 -0.82
N PHE A 212 -14.60 3.60 -0.36
CA PHE A 212 -14.23 4.30 0.86
C PHE A 212 -14.16 5.79 0.52
N ALA A 213 -15.19 6.55 0.86
CA ALA A 213 -15.20 8.00 0.74
C ALA A 213 -14.30 8.58 1.83
N VAL A 214 -13.13 9.09 1.46
CA VAL A 214 -12.29 9.87 2.37
C VAL A 214 -12.95 11.23 2.61
N PRO A 215 -13.26 11.64 3.87
CA PRO A 215 -13.89 12.92 4.14
C PRO A 215 -13.00 14.08 3.67
N GLY A 216 -13.55 14.96 2.83
CA GLY A 216 -12.88 16.15 2.35
C GLY A 216 -12.50 17.09 3.50
N ARG A 217 -11.29 17.68 3.45
CA ARG A 217 -10.90 18.79 4.31
C ARG A 217 -11.90 19.93 4.15
N ARG A 218 -12.36 20.51 5.26
CA ARG A 218 -13.11 21.77 5.26
C ARG A 218 -12.25 22.86 4.61
N PRO A 219 -12.82 23.74 3.77
CA PRO A 219 -12.11 24.91 3.31
C PRO A 219 -11.81 25.81 4.51
N GLU A 220 -10.57 26.27 4.62
CA GLU A 220 -10.17 27.31 5.56
C GLU A 220 -10.98 28.57 5.27
N ARG A 221 -11.66 29.09 6.28
CA ARG A 221 -12.33 30.39 6.20
C ARG A 221 -11.25 31.47 6.00
N GLN A 222 -11.22 32.09 4.84
CA GLN A 222 -10.52 33.35 4.68
C GLN A 222 -11.28 34.38 5.54
N GLY A 223 -10.64 34.81 6.63
CA GLY A 223 -11.10 35.93 7.42
C GLY A 223 -10.88 37.24 6.67
N ALA A 224 -11.87 38.09 6.75
CA ALA A 224 -11.83 39.48 6.31
C ALA A 224 -10.84 40.31 7.15
#